data_4847934c6fed270499fb604d2c642947
#
_entry.id   4847934c6fed270499fb604d2c642947
#
_cell.length_a   1.000
_cell.length_b   1.000
_cell.length_c   1.000
_cell.angle_alpha   90.00
_cell.angle_beta   90.00
_cell.angle_gamma   90.00
#
_symmetry.space_group_name_H-M   'P 1'
#
loop_
_entity.id
_entity.type
_entity.pdbx_description
1 polymer ?
#
loop_
_entity_poly.entity_id
_entity_poly.type
_entity_poly.pdbx_seq_one_letter_code
_entity_poly.pdbx_strand_id
1 'polypeptide(L)'
;AAAYAVDGEMKLSVTFQDNKIVSIETMNAGGTASIYRAIEDKLFPRIIDSQSIHVDNITGATESSIAVKYILQNIINENGGNADEWRIELPKSTDVVKKEGYDVIVVGLGTSGITSYISAASNGATVFGMDSAAKIGGNGAMAAGAMGVNPTRQVALNDGNPFVNEEELIQDWLDYTEGDAKEEMIHKYVLESGKTFDWLESNFDFHFGEKMFGFYHAKLWPLWTTYTDKSGTDKDTAFINSMNQATVLNSKNEYMTELTAKELLKDTDGKVVGVKAVLYDGTTYEIYGKSVILATGGFLGNEEMCEKYTGSVWHTYGMT
;
A
#
# COMPACT_ATOMS: atom_id res chain seq x y z
N ALA A 1 -11.36 28.11 4.52
CA ALA A 1 -10.06 28.24 5.19
C ALA A 1 -9.00 27.39 4.49
N ALA A 2 -7.74 27.64 4.76
CA ALA A 2 -6.61 26.98 4.13
C ALA A 2 -5.55 26.60 5.18
N ALA A 3 -4.77 25.56 4.88
CA ALA A 3 -3.57 25.19 5.61
C ALA A 3 -2.52 24.66 4.62
N TYR A 4 -1.26 24.64 5.03
CA TYR A 4 -0.22 24.01 4.23
C TYR A 4 -0.21 22.50 4.49
N ALA A 5 -0.25 21.72 3.41
CA ALA A 5 0.02 20.29 3.39
C ALA A 5 1.42 20.03 2.78
N VAL A 6 1.78 18.77 2.59
CA VAL A 6 3.14 18.35 2.18
C VAL A 6 3.65 19.08 0.93
N ASP A 7 2.79 19.25 -0.09
CA ASP A 7 3.18 19.78 -1.40
C ASP A 7 2.58 21.17 -1.70
N GLY A 8 1.91 21.80 -0.72
CA GLY A 8 1.35 23.13 -0.91
C GLY A 8 0.14 23.46 -0.05
N GLU A 9 -0.59 24.48 -0.48
CA GLU A 9 -1.77 24.97 0.23
C GLU A 9 -2.97 24.05 0.00
N MET A 10 -3.52 23.49 1.08
CA MET A 10 -4.80 22.77 1.07
C MET A 10 -5.95 23.74 1.30
N LYS A 11 -7.01 23.64 0.52
CA LYS A 11 -8.24 24.43 0.66
C LYS A 11 -9.47 23.54 0.68
N LEU A 12 -10.33 23.75 1.65
CA LEU A 12 -11.60 23.06 1.80
C LEU A 12 -12.77 24.04 1.78
N SER A 13 -13.90 23.60 1.21
CA SER A 13 -15.23 24.18 1.38
C SER A 13 -16.04 23.27 2.30
N VAL A 14 -16.73 23.85 3.30
CA VAL A 14 -17.52 23.11 4.27
C VAL A 14 -18.91 23.70 4.34
N THR A 15 -19.91 22.85 4.20
CA THR A 15 -21.32 23.25 4.33
C THR A 15 -21.85 22.82 5.68
N PHE A 16 -22.46 23.78 6.40
CA PHE A 16 -23.16 23.54 7.65
C PHE A 16 -24.66 23.68 7.44
N GLN A 17 -25.43 22.78 8.03
CA GLN A 17 -26.88 22.86 8.13
C GLN A 17 -27.32 22.42 9.53
N ASP A 18 -28.18 23.21 10.20
CA ASP A 18 -28.67 22.91 11.55
C ASP A 18 -27.55 22.61 12.55
N ASN A 19 -26.47 23.40 12.49
CA ASN A 19 -25.25 23.26 13.30
C ASN A 19 -24.54 21.88 13.13
N LYS A 20 -24.65 21.28 11.94
CA LYS A 20 -23.95 20.05 11.57
C LYS A 20 -23.15 20.24 10.29
N ILE A 21 -22.01 19.57 10.18
CA ILE A 21 -21.27 19.43 8.93
C ILE A 21 -22.05 18.46 8.04
N VAL A 22 -22.48 18.92 6.87
CA VAL A 22 -23.22 18.07 5.90
C VAL A 22 -22.43 17.78 4.64
N SER A 23 -21.40 18.60 4.34
CA SER A 23 -20.48 18.37 3.22
C SER A 23 -19.12 18.97 3.52
N ILE A 24 -18.08 18.26 3.07
CA ILE A 24 -16.70 18.75 2.99
C ILE A 24 -16.23 18.50 1.57
N GLU A 25 -15.78 19.54 0.89
CA GLU A 25 -15.34 19.49 -0.51
C GLU A 25 -13.92 20.04 -0.63
N THR A 26 -13.11 19.36 -1.42
CA THR A 26 -11.74 19.76 -1.73
C THR A 26 -11.73 20.82 -2.81
N MET A 27 -11.26 22.02 -2.48
CA MET A 27 -11.00 23.09 -3.46
C MET A 27 -9.57 23.01 -4.00
N ASN A 28 -8.63 22.58 -3.15
CA ASN A 28 -7.24 22.29 -3.50
C ASN A 28 -6.69 21.26 -2.51
N ALA A 29 -6.12 20.17 -3.00
CA ALA A 29 -5.62 19.07 -2.17
C ALA A 29 -4.30 19.39 -1.43
N GLY A 30 -3.43 20.22 -2.01
CA GLY A 30 -2.15 20.59 -1.43
C GLY A 30 -1.18 19.42 -1.21
N GLY A 31 -1.36 18.30 -1.92
CA GLY A 31 -0.56 17.09 -1.74
C GLY A 31 -0.72 16.09 -2.88
N THR A 32 -0.07 14.94 -2.75
CA THR A 32 -0.11 13.85 -3.75
C THR A 32 -1.54 13.33 -3.93
N ALA A 33 -2.08 13.40 -5.14
CA ALA A 33 -3.48 13.10 -5.45
C ALA A 33 -3.92 11.70 -4.97
N SER A 34 -3.07 10.69 -5.11
CA SER A 34 -3.38 9.33 -4.70
C SER A 34 -3.49 9.15 -3.18
N ILE A 35 -2.69 9.88 -2.40
CA ILE A 35 -2.77 9.89 -0.93
C ILE A 35 -4.02 10.65 -0.49
N TYR A 36 -4.30 11.77 -1.16
CA TYR A 36 -5.42 12.63 -0.81
C TYR A 36 -6.79 11.99 -1.08
N ARG A 37 -6.90 11.11 -2.06
CA ARG A 37 -8.14 10.34 -2.30
C ARG A 37 -8.62 9.58 -1.05
N ALA A 38 -7.70 9.03 -0.26
CA ALA A 38 -8.06 8.37 1.00
C ALA A 38 -8.66 9.33 2.05
N ILE A 39 -8.33 10.62 1.99
CA ILE A 39 -8.94 11.67 2.82
C ILE A 39 -10.40 11.87 2.41
N GLU A 40 -10.67 12.02 1.13
CA GLU A 40 -12.03 12.22 0.60
C GLU A 40 -12.91 11.00 0.83
N ASP A 41 -12.38 9.80 0.57
CA ASP A 41 -13.15 8.55 0.63
C ASP A 41 -13.41 8.09 2.08
N LYS A 42 -12.57 8.49 3.04
CA LYS A 42 -12.62 7.93 4.41
C LYS A 42 -12.69 8.97 5.52
N LEU A 43 -11.81 10.00 5.50
CA LEU A 43 -11.78 10.99 6.59
C LEU A 43 -13.02 11.88 6.57
N PHE A 44 -13.40 12.39 5.40
CA PHE A 44 -14.58 13.27 5.30
C PHE A 44 -15.86 12.55 5.75
N PRO A 45 -16.19 11.33 5.28
CA PRO A 45 -17.34 10.59 5.80
C PRO A 45 -17.28 10.38 7.31
N ARG A 46 -16.12 10.01 7.88
CA ARG A 46 -15.98 9.84 9.34
C ARG A 46 -16.31 11.09 10.12
N ILE A 47 -15.84 12.25 9.66
CA ILE A 47 -16.11 13.54 10.30
C ILE A 47 -17.59 13.89 10.18
N ILE A 48 -18.18 13.70 8.98
CA ILE A 48 -19.59 14.00 8.74
C ILE A 48 -20.50 13.08 9.56
N ASP A 49 -20.24 11.78 9.56
CA ASP A 49 -21.09 10.81 10.28
C ASP A 49 -20.99 10.95 11.79
N SER A 50 -19.79 11.17 12.31
CA SER A 50 -19.57 11.31 13.76
C SER A 50 -19.80 12.74 14.27
N GLN A 51 -19.86 13.72 13.40
CA GLN A 51 -19.85 15.14 13.76
C GLN A 51 -18.69 15.51 14.69
N SER A 52 -17.54 14.87 14.50
CA SER A 52 -16.35 15.07 15.32
C SER A 52 -15.11 15.32 14.45
N ILE A 53 -14.30 16.30 14.85
CA ILE A 53 -12.95 16.50 14.29
C ILE A 53 -11.89 15.70 15.06
N HIS A 54 -12.28 14.92 16.07
CA HIS A 54 -11.39 14.06 16.87
C HIS A 54 -11.38 12.59 16.36
N VAL A 55 -11.69 12.39 15.09
CA VAL A 55 -11.57 11.07 14.46
C VAL A 55 -10.09 10.69 14.26
N ASP A 56 -9.78 9.39 14.13
CA ASP A 56 -8.42 8.94 13.84
C ASP A 56 -7.88 9.52 12.52
N ASN A 57 -6.58 9.71 12.46
CA ASN A 57 -5.93 10.05 11.19
C ASN A 57 -5.95 8.85 10.24
N ILE A 58 -6.01 9.12 8.96
CA ILE A 58 -5.91 8.08 7.94
C ILE A 58 -4.47 7.60 7.89
N THR A 59 -4.26 6.31 8.11
CA THR A 59 -2.93 5.68 8.04
C THR A 59 -2.37 5.79 6.62
N GLY A 60 -1.16 6.32 6.50
CA GLY A 60 -0.55 6.66 5.21
C GLY A 60 -0.90 8.06 4.68
N ALA A 61 -1.80 8.81 5.36
CA ALA A 61 -2.17 10.19 5.03
C ALA A 61 -2.24 11.07 6.29
N THR A 62 -1.35 10.84 7.25
CA THR A 62 -1.40 11.49 8.58
C THR A 62 -1.31 13.00 8.51
N GLU A 63 -0.36 13.55 7.74
CA GLU A 63 -0.17 15.00 7.62
C GLU A 63 -1.38 15.66 6.94
N SER A 64 -1.90 15.05 5.88
CA SER A 64 -3.13 15.53 5.23
C SER A 64 -4.33 15.46 6.18
N SER A 65 -4.44 14.43 7.01
CA SER A 65 -5.50 14.31 8.03
C SER A 65 -5.40 15.43 9.07
N ILE A 66 -4.20 15.75 9.52
CA ILE A 66 -3.94 16.85 10.47
C ILE A 66 -4.31 18.19 9.83
N ALA A 67 -3.90 18.43 8.57
CA ALA A 67 -4.22 19.65 7.85
C ALA A 67 -5.74 19.86 7.70
N VAL A 68 -6.48 18.80 7.32
CA VAL A 68 -7.95 18.84 7.23
C VAL A 68 -8.58 19.25 8.58
N LYS A 69 -8.19 18.58 9.65
CA LYS A 69 -8.72 18.86 11.00
C LYS A 69 -8.42 20.29 11.44
N TYR A 70 -7.22 20.78 11.13
CA TYR A 70 -6.83 22.17 11.42
C TYR A 70 -7.69 23.17 10.62
N ILE A 71 -7.91 22.92 9.33
CA ILE A 71 -8.80 23.75 8.49
C ILE A 71 -10.21 23.77 9.06
N LEU A 72 -10.77 22.61 9.42
CA LEU A 72 -12.10 22.51 10.01
C LEU A 72 -12.21 23.28 11.33
N GLN A 73 -11.21 23.16 12.20
CA GLN A 73 -11.13 23.95 13.44
C GLN A 73 -11.21 25.45 13.16
N ASN A 74 -10.45 25.95 12.18
CA ASN A 74 -10.46 27.36 11.80
C ASN A 74 -11.83 27.77 11.24
N ILE A 75 -12.40 26.98 10.32
CA ILE A 75 -13.71 27.27 9.73
C ILE A 75 -14.79 27.37 10.82
N ILE A 76 -14.83 26.42 11.76
CA ILE A 76 -15.79 26.43 12.87
C ILE A 76 -15.66 27.72 13.71
N ASN A 77 -14.43 28.04 14.11
CA ASN A 77 -14.17 29.21 14.96
C ASN A 77 -14.46 30.55 14.24
N GLU A 78 -14.07 30.66 12.96
CA GLU A 78 -14.31 31.88 12.15
C GLU A 78 -15.80 32.12 11.88
N ASN A 79 -16.64 31.08 11.91
CA ASN A 79 -18.08 31.18 11.75
C ASN A 79 -18.86 31.26 13.08
N GLY A 80 -18.17 31.55 14.18
CA GLY A 80 -18.79 31.83 15.49
C GLY A 80 -19.09 30.54 16.29
N GLY A 81 -18.63 29.37 15.87
CA GLY A 81 -18.67 28.15 16.66
C GLY A 81 -17.47 28.03 17.60
N ASN A 82 -17.44 26.98 18.38
CA ASN A 82 -16.33 26.60 19.24
C ASN A 82 -15.82 25.20 18.80
N ALA A 83 -14.65 25.12 18.18
CA ALA A 83 -14.10 23.90 17.66
C ALA A 83 -13.82 22.84 18.75
N ASP A 84 -13.64 23.23 20.01
CA ASP A 84 -13.44 22.27 21.10
C ASP A 84 -14.71 21.44 21.37
N GLU A 85 -15.89 21.97 21.09
CA GLU A 85 -17.16 21.22 21.18
C GLU A 85 -17.30 20.15 20.10
N TRP A 86 -16.50 20.25 19.03
CA TRP A 86 -16.44 19.27 17.93
C TRP A 86 -15.35 18.21 18.12
N ARG A 87 -14.58 18.28 19.22
CA ARG A 87 -13.57 17.29 19.59
C ARG A 87 -14.18 16.18 20.44
N ILE A 88 -15.22 15.54 19.91
CA ILE A 88 -15.93 14.46 20.59
C ILE A 88 -15.10 13.19 20.47
N GLU A 89 -14.67 12.64 21.60
CA GLU A 89 -14.00 11.34 21.63
C GLU A 89 -14.98 10.22 21.27
N LEU A 90 -14.62 9.43 20.26
CA LEU A 90 -15.45 8.33 19.80
C LEU A 90 -15.03 7.05 20.52
N PRO A 91 -15.98 6.30 21.15
CA PRO A 91 -15.66 5.06 21.79
C PRO A 91 -15.17 4.04 20.76
N LYS A 92 -14.11 3.30 21.10
CA LYS A 92 -13.64 2.20 20.27
C LYS A 92 -14.57 1.00 20.42
N SER A 93 -14.83 0.32 19.31
CA SER A 93 -15.59 -0.93 19.31
C SER A 93 -14.86 -2.02 20.11
N THR A 94 -15.63 -2.84 20.78
CA THR A 94 -15.18 -4.07 21.47
C THR A 94 -15.67 -5.34 20.75
N ASP A 95 -16.28 -5.19 19.59
CA ASP A 95 -16.82 -6.29 18.82
C ASP A 95 -15.72 -7.21 18.28
N VAL A 96 -16.06 -8.49 18.18
CA VAL A 96 -15.20 -9.51 17.58
C VAL A 96 -15.93 -10.14 16.39
N VAL A 97 -15.35 -10.00 15.21
CA VAL A 97 -15.85 -10.56 13.96
C VAL A 97 -14.99 -11.74 13.54
N LYS A 98 -15.61 -12.90 13.31
CA LYS A 98 -14.93 -14.07 12.77
C LYS A 98 -15.15 -14.19 11.27
N LYS A 99 -14.08 -14.45 10.53
CA LYS A 99 -14.08 -14.74 9.10
C LYS A 99 -13.38 -16.06 8.85
N GLU A 100 -14.01 -16.96 8.09
CA GLU A 100 -13.53 -18.31 7.90
C GLU A 100 -13.68 -18.79 6.45
N GLY A 101 -12.92 -19.84 6.10
CA GLY A 101 -13.07 -20.54 4.82
C GLY A 101 -12.19 -19.99 3.71
N TYR A 102 -11.07 -19.35 4.07
CA TYR A 102 -10.05 -18.93 3.13
C TYR A 102 -8.95 -19.99 2.95
N ASP A 103 -8.47 -20.14 1.73
CA ASP A 103 -7.27 -20.94 1.46
C ASP A 103 -6.01 -20.15 1.84
N VAL A 104 -6.01 -18.84 1.54
CA VAL A 104 -4.87 -17.96 1.76
C VAL A 104 -5.32 -16.67 2.43
N ILE A 105 -4.58 -16.26 3.45
CA ILE A 105 -4.68 -14.93 4.05
C ILE A 105 -3.40 -14.16 3.70
N VAL A 106 -3.54 -12.98 3.10
CA VAL A 106 -2.41 -12.11 2.75
C VAL A 106 -2.39 -10.91 3.69
N VAL A 107 -1.30 -10.77 4.44
CA VAL A 107 -1.10 -9.68 5.41
C VAL A 107 -0.15 -8.64 4.82
N GLY A 108 -0.67 -7.45 4.55
CA GLY A 108 -0.01 -6.38 3.81
C GLY A 108 -0.34 -6.45 2.32
N LEU A 109 -0.89 -5.35 1.77
CA LEU A 109 -1.26 -5.22 0.36
C LEU A 109 -0.40 -4.16 -0.34
N GLY A 110 0.91 -4.19 -0.05
CA GLY A 110 1.94 -3.58 -0.89
C GLY A 110 2.21 -4.42 -2.13
N THR A 111 3.28 -4.13 -2.86
CA THR A 111 3.62 -4.85 -4.12
C THR A 111 3.63 -6.36 -3.95
N SER A 112 4.33 -6.89 -2.93
CA SER A 112 4.44 -8.34 -2.69
C SER A 112 3.09 -8.95 -2.31
N GLY A 113 2.28 -8.25 -1.49
CA GLY A 113 0.99 -8.76 -1.05
C GLY A 113 -0.03 -8.78 -2.17
N ILE A 114 -0.11 -7.73 -2.98
CA ILE A 114 -1.00 -7.68 -4.15
C ILE A 114 -0.64 -8.78 -5.13
N THR A 115 0.63 -8.95 -5.47
CA THR A 115 1.06 -10.01 -6.40
C THR A 115 0.80 -11.40 -5.82
N SER A 116 0.93 -11.60 -4.51
CA SER A 116 0.57 -12.85 -3.84
C SER A 116 -0.94 -13.11 -3.89
N TYR A 117 -1.75 -12.08 -3.61
CA TYR A 117 -3.21 -12.16 -3.64
C TYR A 117 -3.71 -12.53 -5.04
N ILE A 118 -3.29 -11.76 -6.06
CA ILE A 118 -3.73 -12.00 -7.45
C ILE A 118 -3.24 -13.35 -7.97
N SER A 119 -2.04 -13.79 -7.59
CA SER A 119 -1.52 -15.12 -7.94
C SER A 119 -2.36 -16.23 -7.30
N ALA A 120 -2.63 -16.15 -6.00
CA ALA A 120 -3.44 -17.14 -5.31
C ALA A 120 -4.86 -17.22 -5.89
N ALA A 121 -5.53 -16.07 -6.09
CA ALA A 121 -6.86 -16.01 -6.66
C ALA A 121 -6.92 -16.56 -8.09
N SER A 122 -5.93 -16.26 -8.94
CA SER A 122 -5.85 -16.76 -10.32
C SER A 122 -5.63 -18.27 -10.40
N ASN A 123 -5.07 -18.86 -9.34
CA ASN A 123 -4.93 -20.32 -9.21
C ASN A 123 -6.12 -20.99 -8.49
N GLY A 124 -7.23 -20.26 -8.32
CA GLY A 124 -8.49 -20.81 -7.80
C GLY A 124 -8.61 -20.84 -6.28
N ALA A 125 -7.65 -20.26 -5.55
CA ALA A 125 -7.74 -20.16 -4.09
C ALA A 125 -8.78 -19.11 -3.66
N THR A 126 -9.41 -19.35 -2.50
CA THR A 126 -10.17 -18.33 -1.79
C THR A 126 -9.21 -17.48 -0.97
N VAL A 127 -9.22 -16.16 -1.18
CA VAL A 127 -8.20 -15.27 -0.62
C VAL A 127 -8.83 -14.14 0.20
N PHE A 128 -8.30 -13.93 1.41
CA PHE A 128 -8.52 -12.72 2.20
C PHE A 128 -7.26 -11.88 2.21
N GLY A 129 -7.38 -10.60 1.84
CA GLY A 129 -6.29 -9.62 1.91
C GLY A 129 -6.53 -8.58 3.00
N MET A 130 -5.45 -8.13 3.66
CA MET A 130 -5.56 -7.02 4.60
C MET A 130 -4.37 -6.07 4.50
N ASP A 131 -4.63 -4.79 4.77
CA ASP A 131 -3.59 -3.77 4.93
C ASP A 131 -3.92 -2.84 6.09
N SER A 132 -2.91 -2.40 6.81
CA SER A 132 -3.04 -1.40 7.86
C SER A 132 -3.24 0.03 7.31
N ALA A 133 -2.78 0.28 6.09
CA ALA A 133 -3.00 1.56 5.41
C ALA A 133 -4.45 1.67 4.88
N ALA A 134 -4.87 2.89 4.61
CA ALA A 134 -6.19 3.17 4.05
C ALA A 134 -6.31 2.81 2.57
N LYS A 135 -5.18 2.65 1.88
CA LYS A 135 -5.12 2.24 0.46
C LYS A 135 -4.10 1.12 0.26
N ILE A 136 -4.30 0.34 -0.78
CA ILE A 136 -3.37 -0.71 -1.21
C ILE A 136 -2.24 -0.13 -2.08
N GLY A 137 -1.21 -0.92 -2.37
CA GLY A 137 -0.07 -0.56 -3.22
C GLY A 137 1.23 -0.32 -2.46
N GLY A 138 1.14 0.16 -1.20
CA GLY A 138 2.30 0.40 -0.35
C GLY A 138 3.38 1.25 -1.06
N ASN A 139 4.65 0.96 -0.79
CA ASN A 139 5.78 1.65 -1.41
C ASN A 139 5.84 1.47 -2.94
N GLY A 140 5.28 0.38 -3.47
CA GLY A 140 5.19 0.17 -4.92
C GLY A 140 4.41 1.27 -5.62
N ALA A 141 3.25 1.65 -5.09
CA ALA A 141 2.44 2.74 -5.65
C ALA A 141 3.17 4.10 -5.68
N MET A 142 4.13 4.31 -4.78
CA MET A 142 4.94 5.53 -4.70
C MET A 142 6.27 5.42 -5.48
N ALA A 143 6.72 4.22 -5.80
CA ALA A 143 7.99 4.00 -6.51
C ALA A 143 7.99 4.69 -7.88
N ALA A 144 9.12 5.25 -8.30
CA ALA A 144 9.25 5.90 -9.61
C ALA A 144 9.01 4.93 -10.77
N GLY A 145 9.36 3.65 -10.59
CA GLY A 145 9.15 2.59 -11.56
C GLY A 145 9.46 1.23 -10.96
N ALA A 146 9.55 0.22 -11.79
CA ALA A 146 9.88 -1.14 -11.42
C ALA A 146 11.15 -1.62 -12.13
N MET A 147 11.86 -2.56 -11.54
CA MET A 147 13.04 -3.18 -12.12
C MET A 147 12.74 -4.62 -12.54
N GLY A 148 13.13 -4.98 -13.76
CA GLY A 148 13.01 -6.32 -14.30
C GLY A 148 14.07 -6.58 -15.35
N VAL A 149 14.50 -7.82 -15.47
CA VAL A 149 15.55 -8.25 -16.39
C VAL A 149 14.92 -8.82 -17.64
N ASN A 150 15.24 -8.23 -18.79
CA ASN A 150 14.84 -8.70 -20.12
C ASN A 150 13.34 -9.07 -20.26
N PRO A 151 12.37 -8.22 -19.87
CA PRO A 151 10.95 -8.53 -20.09
C PRO A 151 10.69 -8.71 -21.61
N THR A 152 9.89 -9.71 -21.96
CA THR A 152 9.73 -10.15 -23.36
C THR A 152 9.27 -9.03 -24.30
N ARG A 153 8.30 -8.21 -23.87
CA ARG A 153 7.79 -7.11 -24.70
C ARG A 153 8.86 -6.04 -24.94
N GLN A 154 9.59 -5.66 -23.91
CA GLN A 154 10.66 -4.66 -24.02
C GLN A 154 11.83 -5.17 -24.88
N VAL A 155 12.19 -6.45 -24.76
CA VAL A 155 13.17 -7.09 -25.64
C VAL A 155 12.70 -7.06 -27.09
N ALA A 156 11.43 -7.35 -27.36
CA ALA A 156 10.87 -7.28 -28.71
C ALA A 156 10.92 -5.85 -29.28
N LEU A 157 10.68 -4.83 -28.45
CA LEU A 157 10.82 -3.41 -28.84
C LEU A 157 12.28 -2.96 -29.04
N ASN A 158 13.24 -3.77 -28.58
CA ASN A 158 14.68 -3.59 -28.79
C ASN A 158 15.22 -4.50 -29.91
N ASP A 159 14.46 -4.66 -30.97
CA ASP A 159 14.80 -5.51 -32.13
C ASP A 159 15.13 -6.97 -31.76
N GLY A 160 14.56 -7.47 -30.67
CA GLY A 160 14.78 -8.81 -30.14
C GLY A 160 16.11 -8.98 -29.37
N ASN A 161 16.83 -7.90 -29.11
CA ASN A 161 18.09 -7.96 -28.37
C ASN A 161 17.85 -7.83 -26.86
N PRO A 162 18.35 -8.74 -26.03
CA PRO A 162 18.34 -8.58 -24.58
C PRO A 162 19.09 -7.28 -24.17
N PHE A 163 18.57 -6.60 -23.17
CA PHE A 163 19.21 -5.42 -22.60
C PHE A 163 20.42 -5.76 -21.73
N VAL A 164 20.41 -6.95 -21.16
CA VAL A 164 21.34 -7.39 -20.13
C VAL A 164 21.79 -8.81 -20.40
N ASN A 165 23.07 -9.07 -20.24
CA ASN A 165 23.58 -10.42 -20.06
C ASN A 165 23.33 -10.85 -18.60
N GLU A 166 22.51 -11.85 -18.40
CA GLU A 166 22.03 -12.29 -17.08
C GLU A 166 23.18 -12.84 -16.21
N GLU A 167 24.09 -13.61 -16.80
CA GLU A 167 25.26 -14.14 -16.08
C GLU A 167 26.19 -13.03 -15.60
N GLU A 168 26.44 -12.03 -16.45
CA GLU A 168 27.27 -10.88 -16.13
C GLU A 168 26.64 -10.02 -15.03
N LEU A 169 25.31 -9.83 -15.06
CA LEU A 169 24.58 -9.09 -14.00
C LEU A 169 24.63 -9.84 -12.67
N ILE A 170 24.45 -11.16 -12.67
CA ILE A 170 24.56 -11.99 -11.48
C ILE A 170 25.95 -11.83 -10.85
N GLN A 171 27.00 -11.97 -11.66
CA GLN A 171 28.36 -11.84 -11.15
C GLN A 171 28.64 -10.43 -10.60
N ASP A 172 28.19 -9.39 -11.31
CA ASP A 172 28.34 -8.01 -10.86
C ASP A 172 27.65 -7.75 -9.50
N TRP A 173 26.48 -8.33 -9.27
CA TRP A 173 25.80 -8.21 -7.99
C TRP A 173 26.46 -9.02 -6.88
N LEU A 174 26.94 -10.21 -7.14
CA LEU A 174 27.69 -11.01 -6.17
C LEU A 174 28.98 -10.29 -5.75
N ASP A 175 29.71 -9.73 -6.71
CA ASP A 175 30.93 -8.97 -6.44
C ASP A 175 30.65 -7.69 -5.63
N TYR A 176 29.57 -6.96 -6.00
CA TYR A 176 29.19 -5.74 -5.31
C TYR A 176 28.74 -5.97 -3.87
N THR A 177 28.02 -7.05 -3.58
CA THR A 177 27.51 -7.34 -2.24
C THR A 177 28.55 -8.01 -1.34
N GLU A 178 29.73 -8.36 -1.84
CA GLU A 178 30.85 -8.94 -1.08
C GLU A 178 30.44 -10.13 -0.19
N GLY A 179 29.38 -10.86 -0.60
CA GLY A 179 28.85 -12.03 0.12
C GLY A 179 27.73 -11.71 1.13
N ASP A 180 27.32 -10.47 1.28
CA ASP A 180 26.23 -10.09 2.18
C ASP A 180 24.84 -10.46 1.63
N ALA A 181 24.69 -10.54 0.30
CA ALA A 181 23.47 -11.00 -0.33
C ALA A 181 23.45 -12.51 -0.51
N LYS A 182 22.24 -13.09 -0.41
CA LYS A 182 22.05 -14.50 -0.72
C LYS A 182 22.09 -14.72 -2.24
N GLU A 183 23.05 -15.47 -2.72
CA GLU A 183 23.27 -15.79 -4.13
C GLU A 183 21.98 -16.31 -4.79
N GLU A 184 21.26 -17.24 -4.14
CA GLU A 184 20.00 -17.79 -4.64
C GLU A 184 18.93 -16.74 -4.91
N MET A 185 18.91 -15.64 -4.14
CA MET A 185 17.96 -14.55 -4.32
C MET A 185 18.34 -13.67 -5.50
N ILE A 186 19.64 -13.43 -5.72
CA ILE A 186 20.14 -12.71 -6.89
C ILE A 186 19.78 -13.49 -8.16
N HIS A 187 20.11 -14.78 -8.21
CA HIS A 187 19.75 -15.65 -9.33
C HIS A 187 18.24 -15.63 -9.59
N LYS A 188 17.42 -15.82 -8.57
CA LYS A 188 15.96 -15.81 -8.72
C LYS A 188 15.45 -14.48 -9.26
N TYR A 189 15.95 -13.36 -8.75
CA TYR A 189 15.55 -12.04 -9.22
C TYR A 189 15.92 -11.86 -10.71
N VAL A 190 17.16 -12.10 -11.07
CA VAL A 190 17.65 -11.89 -12.44
C VAL A 190 16.90 -12.78 -13.44
N LEU A 191 16.68 -14.04 -13.11
CA LEU A 191 16.07 -15.02 -14.04
C LEU A 191 14.53 -14.96 -14.10
N GLU A 192 13.86 -14.39 -13.08
CA GLU A 192 12.40 -14.45 -12.97
C GLU A 192 11.71 -13.08 -13.06
N SER A 193 12.43 -11.95 -12.84
CA SER A 193 11.78 -10.64 -12.78
C SER A 193 11.15 -10.20 -14.11
N GLY A 194 11.80 -10.46 -15.23
CA GLY A 194 11.23 -10.20 -16.57
C GLY A 194 9.97 -11.00 -16.83
N LYS A 195 9.97 -12.28 -16.48
CA LYS A 195 8.79 -13.17 -16.61
C LYS A 195 7.63 -12.70 -15.72
N THR A 196 7.95 -12.10 -14.56
CA THR A 196 6.95 -11.51 -13.68
C THR A 196 6.27 -10.32 -14.34
N PHE A 197 7.01 -9.47 -15.05
CA PHE A 197 6.43 -8.38 -15.84
C PHE A 197 5.51 -8.92 -16.92
N ASP A 198 5.96 -9.89 -17.70
CA ASP A 198 5.17 -10.52 -18.74
C ASP A 198 3.87 -11.13 -18.20
N TRP A 199 3.92 -11.77 -17.04
CA TRP A 199 2.75 -12.32 -16.37
C TRP A 199 1.77 -11.24 -15.90
N LEU A 200 2.24 -10.14 -15.31
CA LEU A 200 1.41 -9.02 -14.87
C LEU A 200 0.73 -8.32 -16.05
N GLU A 201 1.47 -8.02 -17.13
CA GLU A 201 0.90 -7.41 -18.33
C GLU A 201 -0.12 -8.32 -19.04
N SER A 202 0.16 -9.62 -19.09
CA SER A 202 -0.71 -10.55 -19.79
C SER A 202 -2.03 -10.83 -19.07
N ASN A 203 -2.02 -10.85 -17.74
CA ASN A 203 -3.16 -11.33 -16.96
C ASN A 203 -3.88 -10.24 -16.18
N PHE A 204 -3.25 -9.10 -15.92
CA PHE A 204 -3.78 -8.04 -15.07
C PHE A 204 -3.68 -6.67 -15.73
N ASP A 205 -4.06 -5.63 -15.00
CA ASP A 205 -4.12 -4.26 -15.51
C ASP A 205 -2.81 -3.50 -15.29
N PHE A 206 -1.68 -4.16 -15.55
CA PHE A 206 -0.37 -3.53 -15.58
C PHE A 206 0.09 -3.27 -17.00
N HIS A 207 0.72 -2.13 -17.22
CA HIS A 207 1.41 -1.76 -18.44
C HIS A 207 2.78 -1.18 -18.09
N PHE A 208 3.85 -1.90 -18.43
CA PHE A 208 5.22 -1.44 -18.25
C PHE A 208 5.64 -0.58 -19.44
N GLY A 209 6.46 0.45 -19.18
CA GLY A 209 6.91 1.38 -20.21
C GLY A 209 7.69 0.70 -21.35
N GLU A 210 7.75 1.39 -22.49
CA GLU A 210 8.42 0.85 -23.70
C GLU A 210 9.95 0.90 -23.58
N LYS A 211 10.49 1.75 -22.71
CA LYS A 211 11.91 1.97 -22.55
C LYS A 211 12.42 1.37 -21.26
N MET A 212 13.57 0.70 -21.37
CA MET A 212 14.38 0.30 -20.22
C MET A 212 15.42 1.37 -19.94
N PHE A 213 15.47 1.83 -18.72
CA PHE A 213 16.44 2.86 -18.28
C PHE A 213 17.55 2.20 -17.46
N GLY A 214 18.73 2.81 -17.54
CA GLY A 214 19.84 2.37 -16.74
C GLY A 214 19.61 2.61 -15.26
N PHE A 215 19.79 1.59 -14.46
CA PHE A 215 19.87 1.66 -13.01
C PHE A 215 21.32 1.45 -12.61
N TYR A 216 21.89 2.37 -11.83
CA TYR A 216 23.29 2.32 -11.43
C TYR A 216 23.46 1.30 -10.29
N HIS A 217 24.42 0.40 -10.52
CA HIS A 217 24.94 -0.53 -9.55
C HIS A 217 26.48 -0.43 -9.62
N ALA A 218 27.27 -1.48 -9.82
CA ALA A 218 28.70 -1.33 -10.16
C ALA A 218 28.89 -0.67 -11.54
N LYS A 219 27.96 -0.94 -12.45
CA LYS A 219 27.82 -0.22 -13.73
C LYS A 219 26.36 0.12 -14.01
N LEU A 220 26.10 0.84 -15.11
CA LEU A 220 24.75 1.21 -15.51
C LEU A 220 24.06 0.04 -16.24
N TRP A 221 23.12 -0.61 -15.56
CA TRP A 221 22.32 -1.68 -16.09
C TRP A 221 20.93 -1.20 -16.51
N PRO A 222 20.44 -1.46 -17.73
CA PRO A 222 19.11 -1.07 -18.19
C PRO A 222 18.02 -2.03 -17.62
N LEU A 223 17.69 -1.85 -16.36
CA LEU A 223 16.78 -2.71 -15.59
C LEU A 223 15.46 -2.03 -15.25
N TRP A 224 15.40 -0.70 -15.27
CA TRP A 224 14.30 0.05 -14.72
C TRP A 224 13.36 0.57 -15.82
N THR A 225 12.05 0.50 -15.56
CA THR A 225 11.00 1.07 -16.41
C THR A 225 9.87 1.64 -15.58
N THR A 226 9.13 2.60 -16.15
CA THR A 226 7.87 3.09 -15.56
C THR A 226 6.77 2.04 -15.72
N TYR A 227 5.69 2.19 -14.96
CA TYR A 227 4.47 1.40 -15.16
C TYR A 227 3.22 2.20 -14.79
N THR A 228 2.10 1.82 -15.39
CA THR A 228 0.76 2.37 -15.16
C THR A 228 -0.26 1.23 -15.30
N ASP A 229 -1.54 1.54 -15.20
CA ASP A 229 -2.61 0.71 -15.72
C ASP A 229 -2.58 0.68 -17.27
N LYS A 230 -3.30 -0.23 -17.88
CA LYS A 230 -3.36 -0.36 -19.37
C LYS A 230 -3.98 0.85 -20.08
N SER A 231 -4.74 1.68 -19.38
CA SER A 231 -5.25 2.94 -19.93
C SER A 231 -4.25 4.10 -19.86
N GLY A 232 -3.15 3.91 -19.13
CA GLY A 232 -2.11 4.92 -18.94
C GLY A 232 -2.45 5.96 -17.87
N THR A 233 -3.36 5.67 -16.95
CA THR A 233 -3.78 6.61 -15.91
C THR A 233 -2.71 6.81 -14.85
N ASP A 234 -2.48 5.80 -14.04
CA ASP A 234 -1.45 5.83 -12.98
C ASP A 234 -1.18 4.43 -12.37
N LYS A 235 -0.20 4.37 -11.46
CA LYS A 235 0.21 3.14 -10.77
C LYS A 235 -0.84 2.64 -9.78
N ASP A 236 -1.49 3.55 -9.04
CA ASP A 236 -2.53 3.20 -8.08
C ASP A 236 -3.68 2.48 -8.79
N THR A 237 -4.07 3.00 -9.95
CA THR A 237 -5.10 2.40 -10.82
C THR A 237 -4.71 0.99 -11.25
N ALA A 238 -3.43 0.75 -11.62
CA ALA A 238 -2.95 -0.59 -11.95
C ALA A 238 -3.13 -1.58 -10.79
N PHE A 239 -2.76 -1.20 -9.57
CA PHE A 239 -2.94 -2.04 -8.39
C PHE A 239 -4.40 -2.28 -8.05
N ILE A 240 -5.22 -1.22 -8.03
CA ILE A 240 -6.65 -1.30 -7.68
C ILE A 240 -7.39 -2.17 -8.70
N ASN A 241 -7.20 -1.94 -10.00
CA ASN A 241 -7.88 -2.70 -11.04
C ASN A 241 -7.48 -4.17 -11.02
N SER A 242 -6.19 -4.48 -10.83
CA SER A 242 -5.71 -5.85 -10.73
C SER A 242 -6.27 -6.57 -9.51
N MET A 243 -6.36 -5.90 -8.36
CA MET A 243 -7.02 -6.46 -7.17
C MET A 243 -8.50 -6.71 -7.40
N ASN A 244 -9.22 -5.76 -8.02
CA ASN A 244 -10.63 -5.92 -8.34
C ASN A 244 -10.87 -7.08 -9.32
N GLN A 245 -10.05 -7.21 -10.37
CA GLN A 245 -10.09 -8.35 -11.29
C GLN A 245 -9.90 -9.69 -10.55
N ALA A 246 -8.95 -9.77 -9.64
CA ALA A 246 -8.69 -10.98 -8.86
C ALA A 246 -9.80 -11.27 -7.83
N THR A 247 -10.36 -10.22 -7.23
CA THR A 247 -11.42 -10.38 -6.23
C THR A 247 -12.68 -11.00 -6.82
N VAL A 248 -13.05 -10.65 -8.05
CA VAL A 248 -14.26 -11.20 -8.69
C VAL A 248 -14.09 -12.64 -9.21
N LEU A 249 -12.88 -13.21 -9.21
CA LEU A 249 -12.65 -14.60 -9.62
C LEU A 249 -13.32 -15.62 -8.69
N ASN A 250 -13.56 -15.26 -7.44
CA ASN A 250 -14.31 -16.08 -6.49
C ASN A 250 -15.14 -15.16 -5.58
N SER A 251 -16.40 -15.49 -5.38
CA SER A 251 -17.33 -14.69 -4.52
C SER A 251 -16.92 -14.59 -3.06
N LYS A 252 -15.99 -15.42 -2.61
CA LYS A 252 -15.42 -15.37 -1.26
C LYS A 252 -14.14 -14.52 -1.19
N ASN A 253 -13.56 -14.14 -2.32
CA ASN A 253 -12.39 -13.28 -2.30
C ASN A 253 -12.78 -11.90 -1.79
N GLU A 254 -12.03 -11.39 -0.86
CA GLU A 254 -12.21 -10.04 -0.33
C GLU A 254 -10.89 -9.48 0.18
N TYR A 255 -10.86 -8.15 0.33
CA TYR A 255 -9.78 -7.50 1.05
C TYR A 255 -10.30 -6.32 1.87
N MET A 256 -9.59 -6.01 2.94
CA MET A 256 -9.91 -4.89 3.84
C MET A 256 -8.66 -4.03 4.05
N THR A 257 -8.86 -2.73 4.04
CA THR A 257 -7.86 -1.72 4.41
C THR A 257 -8.14 -1.18 5.81
N GLU A 258 -7.13 -0.51 6.42
CA GLU A 258 -7.18 -0.01 7.80
C GLU A 258 -7.36 -1.12 8.83
N LEU A 259 -7.03 -2.34 8.45
CA LEU A 259 -7.08 -3.54 9.27
C LEU A 259 -5.65 -3.96 9.65
N THR A 260 -5.25 -3.68 10.88
CA THR A 260 -3.89 -3.93 11.37
C THR A 260 -3.76 -5.32 11.97
N ALA A 261 -2.95 -6.17 11.36
CA ALA A 261 -2.59 -7.47 11.92
C ALA A 261 -1.85 -7.30 13.26
N LYS A 262 -2.24 -8.07 14.26
CA LYS A 262 -1.67 -8.04 15.61
C LYS A 262 -1.00 -9.34 16.00
N GLU A 263 -1.56 -10.48 15.60
CA GLU A 263 -1.14 -11.80 16.08
C GLU A 263 -1.44 -12.88 15.04
N LEU A 264 -0.57 -13.89 14.96
CA LEU A 264 -0.83 -15.11 14.21
C LEU A 264 -1.59 -16.09 15.11
N LEU A 265 -2.80 -16.46 14.71
CA LEU A 265 -3.59 -17.48 15.39
C LEU A 265 -3.00 -18.87 15.14
N LYS A 266 -2.86 -19.65 16.21
CA LYS A 266 -2.31 -21.01 16.17
C LYS A 266 -3.29 -22.00 16.75
N ASP A 267 -3.28 -23.21 16.21
CA ASP A 267 -3.98 -24.35 16.79
C ASP A 267 -3.21 -24.96 17.98
N THR A 268 -3.76 -26.02 18.54
CA THR A 268 -3.18 -26.75 19.69
C THR A 268 -1.79 -27.34 19.40
N ASP A 269 -1.47 -27.58 18.14
CA ASP A 269 -0.19 -28.13 17.69
C ASP A 269 0.82 -27.04 17.33
N GLY A 270 0.44 -25.77 17.50
CA GLY A 270 1.27 -24.60 17.21
C GLY A 270 1.30 -24.20 15.72
N LYS A 271 0.51 -24.85 14.88
CA LYS A 271 0.39 -24.51 13.46
C LYS A 271 -0.40 -23.21 13.29
N VAL A 272 0.08 -22.32 12.42
CA VAL A 272 -0.65 -21.10 12.06
C VAL A 272 -1.91 -21.45 11.30
N VAL A 273 -3.05 -20.99 11.80
CA VAL A 273 -4.40 -21.23 11.25
C VAL A 273 -5.15 -19.94 10.93
N GLY A 274 -4.54 -18.79 11.17
CA GLY A 274 -5.19 -17.52 10.92
C GLY A 274 -4.43 -16.31 11.41
N VAL A 275 -5.09 -15.17 11.39
CA VAL A 275 -4.58 -13.86 11.82
C VAL A 275 -5.64 -13.17 12.68
N LYS A 276 -5.21 -12.60 13.80
CA LYS A 276 -5.98 -11.63 14.57
C LYS A 276 -5.58 -10.22 14.15
N ALA A 277 -6.56 -9.41 13.82
CA ALA A 277 -6.35 -8.04 13.37
C ALA A 277 -7.34 -7.08 14.03
N VAL A 278 -7.01 -5.79 14.04
CA VAL A 278 -7.87 -4.75 14.62
C VAL A 278 -8.11 -3.67 13.56
N LEU A 279 -9.37 -3.38 13.32
CA LEU A 279 -9.82 -2.29 12.45
C LEU A 279 -9.60 -0.93 13.15
N TYR A 280 -9.56 0.13 12.37
CA TYR A 280 -9.33 1.49 12.90
C TYR A 280 -10.32 1.90 14.01
N ASP A 281 -11.56 1.39 13.99
CA ASP A 281 -12.62 1.67 14.97
C ASP A 281 -12.51 0.86 16.27
N GLY A 282 -11.55 -0.08 16.35
CA GLY A 282 -11.34 -0.99 17.48
C GLY A 282 -11.92 -2.39 17.29
N THR A 283 -12.76 -2.61 16.28
CA THR A 283 -13.32 -3.94 16.00
C THR A 283 -12.21 -4.96 15.76
N THR A 284 -12.25 -6.05 16.50
CA THR A 284 -11.30 -7.16 16.34
C THR A 284 -11.80 -8.14 15.28
N TYR A 285 -10.91 -8.53 14.38
CA TYR A 285 -11.14 -9.56 13.37
C TYR A 285 -10.29 -10.79 13.67
N GLU A 286 -10.91 -11.95 13.75
CA GLU A 286 -10.23 -13.25 13.74
C GLU A 286 -10.48 -13.91 12.39
N ILE A 287 -9.44 -13.98 11.56
CA ILE A 287 -9.55 -14.46 10.18
C ILE A 287 -8.81 -15.79 10.08
N TYR A 288 -9.53 -16.84 9.69
CA TYR A 288 -9.03 -18.21 9.63
C TYR A 288 -8.84 -18.67 8.17
N GLY A 289 -7.69 -19.28 7.91
CA GLY A 289 -7.33 -19.79 6.59
C GLY A 289 -6.30 -20.91 6.68
N LYS A 290 -6.10 -21.62 5.56
CA LYS A 290 -5.17 -22.75 5.48
C LYS A 290 -3.70 -22.32 5.47
N SER A 291 -3.43 -21.11 4.95
CA SER A 291 -2.08 -20.54 4.84
C SER A 291 -2.11 -19.03 5.07
N VAL A 292 -1.03 -18.50 5.64
CA VAL A 292 -0.84 -17.06 5.84
C VAL A 292 0.43 -16.62 5.12
N ILE A 293 0.33 -15.59 4.27
CA ILE A 293 1.45 -14.93 3.62
C ILE A 293 1.69 -13.60 4.33
N LEU A 294 2.88 -13.42 4.90
CA LEU A 294 3.30 -12.15 5.49
C LEU A 294 4.01 -11.32 4.43
N ALA A 295 3.37 -10.25 3.99
CA ALA A 295 3.87 -9.29 3.00
C ALA A 295 3.91 -7.87 3.58
N THR A 296 4.25 -7.77 4.87
CA THR A 296 4.15 -6.56 5.69
C THR A 296 5.23 -5.51 5.41
N GLY A 297 6.10 -5.74 4.45
CA GLY A 297 7.20 -4.84 4.09
C GLY A 297 8.41 -4.97 4.99
N GLY A 298 9.25 -3.94 4.99
CA GLY A 298 10.47 -3.87 5.77
C GLY A 298 10.26 -3.24 7.16
N PHE A 299 11.35 -3.14 7.92
CA PHE A 299 11.34 -2.61 9.28
C PHE A 299 12.16 -1.31 9.45
N LEU A 300 12.54 -0.65 8.35
CA LEU A 300 13.38 0.57 8.40
C LEU A 300 12.72 1.73 9.16
N GLY A 301 11.38 1.74 9.28
CA GLY A 301 10.65 2.68 10.12
C GLY A 301 10.63 2.34 11.63
N ASN A 302 11.28 1.26 12.05
CA ASN A 302 11.34 0.81 13.44
C ASN A 302 12.77 0.84 13.97
N GLU A 303 13.09 1.85 14.80
CA GLU A 303 14.44 2.08 15.33
C GLU A 303 14.97 0.89 16.14
N GLU A 304 14.13 0.29 17.00
CA GLU A 304 14.50 -0.87 17.81
C GLU A 304 14.88 -2.08 16.95
N MET A 305 14.11 -2.34 15.90
CA MET A 305 14.43 -3.42 14.96
C MET A 305 15.67 -3.11 14.13
N CYS A 306 15.86 -1.86 13.71
CA CYS A 306 17.08 -1.43 13.03
C CYS A 306 18.31 -1.66 13.91
N GLU A 307 18.30 -1.18 15.15
CA GLU A 307 19.40 -1.40 16.09
C GLU A 307 19.67 -2.89 16.31
N LYS A 308 18.61 -3.67 16.55
CA LYS A 308 18.72 -5.09 16.84
C LYS A 308 19.29 -5.91 15.68
N TYR A 309 18.90 -5.63 14.44
CA TYR A 309 19.22 -6.48 13.30
C TYR A 309 20.34 -5.94 12.40
N THR A 310 20.62 -4.63 12.45
CA THR A 310 21.68 -4.01 11.64
C THR A 310 22.83 -3.43 12.48
N GLY A 311 22.66 -3.35 13.81
CA GLY A 311 23.66 -2.79 14.72
C GLY A 311 23.77 -1.26 14.64
N SER A 312 22.86 -0.59 13.93
CA SER A 312 22.85 0.88 13.85
C SER A 312 21.44 1.43 13.82
N VAL A 313 21.27 2.57 14.49
CA VAL A 313 20.04 3.37 14.38
C VAL A 313 20.22 4.32 13.19
N TRP A 314 19.60 3.99 12.06
CA TRP A 314 19.51 4.92 10.96
C TRP A 314 18.48 5.98 11.30
N HIS A 315 18.73 7.23 10.89
CA HIS A 315 17.72 8.25 11.01
C HIS A 315 16.53 7.87 10.10
N THR A 316 15.50 7.33 10.74
CA THR A 316 14.31 6.73 10.06
C THR A 316 13.30 7.76 9.60
N TYR A 317 13.59 9.06 9.67
CA TYR A 317 12.72 10.12 9.20
C TYR A 317 12.41 9.95 7.70
N GLY A 318 11.15 9.65 7.41
CA GLY A 318 10.67 9.47 6.04
C GLY A 318 10.91 8.07 5.45
N MET A 319 11.38 7.10 6.24
CA MET A 319 11.44 5.70 5.83
C MET A 319 10.16 4.96 6.27
N THR A 320 9.59 4.20 5.37
CA THR A 320 8.35 3.44 5.59
C THR A 320 8.62 1.94 5.58
#